data_ff3508dbbf53baf2fc51b4ae6b737ab9
#
_entry.id   ff3508dbbf53baf2fc51b4ae6b737ab9
#
_cell.length_a   1.000
_cell.length_b   1.000
_cell.length_c   1.000
_cell.angle_alpha   90.00
_cell.angle_beta   90.00
_cell.angle_gamma   90.00
#
_symmetry.space_group_name_H-M   'P 1'
#
loop_
_entity.id
_entity.type
_entity.pdbx_description
1 polymer ?
#
loop_
_entity_poly.entity_id
_entity_poly.type
_entity_poly.pdbx_seq_one_letter_code
_entity_poly.pdbx_strand_id
1 'polypeptide(L)'
;MQTLEQLTDASKSVWGTISQWIERARNHCEVIKKDQSSAERELFTMQMPTSSPMGAVIYETGGILIHHGWLRILGSGSFKLPRGLMDWNFSKSFNQSGDKPKYLLVADDVIGGYFALNGGSLGDNLGKIYYFSPKDLTWHDLNFTYTDFLAWTLNGDIEAFYQNLFWQNWQEDVKQLDGNHMIVFTPELSEDKTTEINQRERREVNIETHYNASFTEQDKFAQAYSVA
;
A
#
# COMPACT_ATOMS: atom_id res chain seq x y z
N MET A 1 -13.04 -22.92 2.03
CA MET A 1 -12.20 -22.26 1.03
C MET A 1 -12.98 -22.15 -0.26
N GLN A 2 -13.10 -20.96 -0.84
CA GLN A 2 -13.80 -20.75 -2.11
C GLN A 2 -12.90 -21.18 -3.28
N THR A 3 -13.50 -21.66 -4.37
CA THR A 3 -12.77 -21.93 -5.62
C THR A 3 -12.42 -20.62 -6.31
N LEU A 4 -11.43 -20.66 -7.21
CA LEU A 4 -11.06 -19.47 -8.01
C LEU A 4 -12.27 -18.97 -8.83
N GLU A 5 -13.07 -19.85 -9.40
CA GLU A 5 -14.29 -19.50 -10.14
C GLU A 5 -15.31 -18.75 -9.26
N GLN A 6 -15.48 -19.18 -8.00
CA GLN A 6 -16.34 -18.48 -7.06
C GLN A 6 -15.81 -17.09 -6.66
N LEU A 7 -14.48 -16.97 -6.56
CA LEU A 7 -13.81 -15.70 -6.23
C LEU A 7 -13.85 -14.71 -7.40
N THR A 8 -13.84 -15.19 -8.64
CA THR A 8 -13.77 -14.39 -9.87
C THR A 8 -15.10 -14.26 -10.60
N ASP A 9 -16.23 -14.52 -9.93
CA ASP A 9 -17.58 -14.40 -10.54
C ASP A 9 -17.77 -13.01 -11.14
N ALA A 10 -17.64 -12.91 -12.45
CA ALA A 10 -17.73 -11.66 -13.19
C ALA A 10 -19.06 -10.92 -13.04
N SER A 11 -20.15 -11.68 -12.76
CA SER A 11 -21.49 -11.08 -12.54
C SER A 11 -21.58 -10.28 -11.25
N LYS A 12 -20.66 -10.51 -10.32
CA LYS A 12 -20.58 -9.85 -9.00
C LYS A 12 -19.39 -8.93 -8.85
N SER A 13 -18.46 -8.92 -9.80
CA SER A 13 -17.26 -8.10 -9.72
C SER A 13 -17.59 -6.61 -9.67
N VAL A 14 -16.95 -5.90 -8.74
CA VAL A 14 -17.06 -4.44 -8.62
C VAL A 14 -16.03 -3.69 -9.45
N TRP A 15 -15.22 -4.39 -10.24
CA TRP A 15 -14.18 -3.76 -11.06
C TRP A 15 -14.73 -2.71 -12.02
N GLY A 16 -15.89 -2.97 -12.64
CA GLY A 16 -16.52 -1.99 -13.52
C GLY A 16 -16.82 -0.65 -12.86
N THR A 17 -17.12 -0.64 -11.55
CA THR A 17 -17.29 0.59 -10.77
C THR A 17 -15.93 1.23 -10.47
N ILE A 18 -14.95 0.44 -10.05
CA ILE A 18 -13.61 0.95 -9.71
C ILE A 18 -12.93 1.55 -10.94
N SER A 19 -13.00 0.89 -12.10
CA SER A 19 -12.42 1.41 -13.36
C SER A 19 -13.04 2.76 -13.75
N GLN A 20 -14.36 2.92 -13.57
CA GLN A 20 -15.00 4.23 -13.80
C GLN A 20 -14.53 5.32 -12.81
N TRP A 21 -14.24 4.95 -11.55
CA TRP A 21 -13.66 5.90 -10.59
C TRP A 21 -12.26 6.32 -11.04
N ILE A 22 -11.45 5.37 -11.49
CA ILE A 22 -10.09 5.62 -12.00
C ILE A 22 -10.12 6.52 -13.24
N GLU A 23 -11.02 6.26 -14.19
CA GLU A 23 -11.19 7.09 -15.41
C GLU A 23 -11.58 8.54 -15.09
N ARG A 24 -12.29 8.75 -13.97
CA ARG A 24 -12.76 10.08 -13.52
C ARG A 24 -11.91 10.67 -12.41
N ALA A 25 -10.81 10.04 -12.07
CA ALA A 25 -9.96 10.47 -10.98
C ALA A 25 -9.39 11.88 -11.22
N ARG A 26 -9.33 12.67 -10.15
CA ARG A 26 -8.67 13.99 -10.18
C ARG A 26 -7.15 13.85 -10.11
N ASN A 27 -6.69 12.86 -9.35
CA ASN A 27 -5.28 12.57 -9.21
C ASN A 27 -4.79 11.74 -10.40
N HIS A 28 -3.55 11.95 -10.82
CA HIS A 28 -2.93 11.12 -11.84
C HIS A 28 -2.88 9.67 -11.37
N CYS A 29 -3.44 8.76 -12.17
CA CYS A 29 -3.50 7.33 -11.88
C CYS A 29 -2.95 6.52 -13.05
N GLU A 30 -2.14 5.53 -12.74
CA GLU A 30 -1.69 4.52 -13.68
C GLU A 30 -2.05 3.14 -13.15
N VAL A 31 -2.90 2.41 -13.87
CA VAL A 31 -3.20 1.00 -13.57
C VAL A 31 -2.13 0.12 -14.20
N ILE A 32 -1.39 -0.59 -13.37
CA ILE A 32 -0.38 -1.52 -13.83
C ILE A 32 -1.07 -2.80 -14.32
N LYS A 33 -0.71 -3.24 -15.52
CA LYS A 33 -1.26 -4.47 -16.10
C LYS A 33 -0.91 -5.67 -15.22
N LYS A 34 -1.92 -6.49 -14.90
CA LYS A 34 -1.74 -7.73 -14.15
C LYS A 34 -0.98 -8.80 -14.96
N ASP A 35 -0.29 -9.66 -14.26
CA ASP A 35 0.03 -11.00 -14.71
C ASP A 35 -1.10 -11.93 -14.27
N GLN A 36 -1.68 -12.71 -15.20
CA GLN A 36 -2.87 -13.50 -14.91
C GLN A 36 -2.59 -14.58 -13.83
N SER A 37 -1.46 -15.25 -13.90
CA SER A 37 -1.11 -16.32 -12.95
C SER A 37 -0.86 -15.75 -11.54
N SER A 38 -0.23 -14.59 -11.46
CA SER A 38 -0.03 -13.87 -10.19
C SER A 38 -1.37 -13.40 -9.60
N ALA A 39 -2.26 -12.84 -10.44
CA ALA A 39 -3.57 -12.38 -9.99
C ALA A 39 -4.42 -13.52 -9.41
N GLU A 40 -4.42 -14.67 -10.06
CA GLU A 40 -5.13 -15.86 -9.59
C GLU A 40 -4.54 -16.40 -8.28
N ARG A 41 -3.22 -16.46 -8.15
CA ARG A 41 -2.52 -16.90 -6.95
C ARG A 41 -2.79 -15.97 -5.77
N GLU A 42 -2.63 -14.66 -5.97
CA GLU A 42 -2.85 -13.64 -4.91
C GLU A 42 -4.30 -13.67 -4.42
N LEU A 43 -5.27 -13.66 -5.34
CA LEU A 43 -6.69 -13.69 -5.00
C LEU A 43 -7.07 -14.98 -4.26
N PHE A 44 -6.55 -16.13 -4.74
CA PHE A 44 -6.82 -17.42 -4.10
C PHE A 44 -6.20 -17.50 -2.71
N THR A 45 -4.99 -16.98 -2.53
CA THR A 45 -4.33 -16.92 -1.21
C THR A 45 -5.11 -16.06 -0.23
N MET A 46 -5.59 -14.91 -0.70
CA MET A 46 -6.36 -13.99 0.13
C MET A 46 -7.78 -14.46 0.44
N GLN A 47 -8.37 -15.31 -0.40
CA GLN A 47 -9.76 -15.79 -0.27
C GLN A 47 -10.79 -14.65 -0.23
N MET A 48 -10.55 -13.54 -0.92
CA MET A 48 -11.46 -12.40 -1.02
C MET A 48 -11.99 -12.29 -2.45
N PRO A 49 -13.32 -12.30 -2.66
CA PRO A 49 -13.89 -12.29 -4.01
C PRO A 49 -13.76 -10.93 -4.68
N THR A 50 -13.83 -10.91 -6.02
CA THR A 50 -13.84 -9.68 -6.84
C THR A 50 -15.09 -8.82 -6.64
N SER A 51 -16.08 -9.31 -5.90
CA SER A 51 -17.22 -8.52 -5.40
C SER A 51 -16.82 -7.56 -4.26
N SER A 52 -15.62 -7.70 -3.69
CA SER A 52 -15.04 -6.71 -2.79
C SER A 52 -14.07 -5.79 -3.55
N PRO A 53 -13.95 -4.50 -3.18
CA PRO A 53 -13.01 -3.59 -3.83
C PRO A 53 -11.56 -4.07 -3.79
N MET A 54 -11.10 -4.61 -2.67
CA MET A 54 -9.74 -5.13 -2.53
C MET A 54 -9.51 -6.36 -3.41
N GLY A 55 -10.44 -7.32 -3.42
CA GLY A 55 -10.35 -8.49 -4.29
C GLY A 55 -10.35 -8.10 -5.78
N ALA A 56 -11.16 -7.11 -6.16
CA ALA A 56 -11.20 -6.59 -7.52
C ALA A 56 -9.85 -5.93 -7.92
N VAL A 57 -9.27 -5.09 -7.06
CA VAL A 57 -7.95 -4.47 -7.32
C VAL A 57 -6.86 -5.53 -7.45
N ILE A 58 -6.81 -6.51 -6.55
CA ILE A 58 -5.83 -7.61 -6.62
C ILE A 58 -5.96 -8.40 -7.91
N TYR A 59 -7.19 -8.76 -8.30
CA TYR A 59 -7.39 -9.62 -9.46
C TYR A 59 -7.23 -8.89 -10.79
N GLU A 60 -7.59 -7.62 -10.86
CA GLU A 60 -7.64 -6.87 -12.12
C GLU A 60 -6.40 -6.02 -12.38
N THR A 61 -5.52 -5.85 -11.39
CA THR A 61 -4.34 -5.01 -11.54
C THR A 61 -3.08 -5.65 -10.98
N GLY A 62 -1.92 -5.30 -11.55
CA GLY A 62 -0.61 -5.53 -10.92
C GLY A 62 -0.35 -4.56 -9.76
N GLY A 63 -1.15 -3.52 -9.64
CA GLY A 63 -1.11 -2.43 -8.69
C GLY A 63 -1.61 -1.15 -9.33
N ILE A 64 -1.79 -0.10 -8.54
CA ILE A 64 -2.21 1.22 -9.02
C ILE A 64 -1.22 2.27 -8.50
N LEU A 65 -0.62 3.02 -9.41
CA LEU A 65 0.26 4.14 -9.08
C LEU A 65 -0.56 5.43 -9.07
N ILE A 66 -0.52 6.12 -7.95
CA ILE A 66 -1.25 7.37 -7.72
C ILE A 66 -0.25 8.53 -7.65
N HIS A 67 -0.67 9.70 -8.12
CA HIS A 67 0.10 10.94 -8.08
C HIS A 67 1.53 10.73 -8.63
N HIS A 68 1.59 10.31 -9.90
CA HIS A 68 2.83 10.03 -10.64
C HIS A 68 3.69 8.89 -10.04
N GLY A 69 3.09 7.99 -9.25
CA GLY A 69 3.80 6.89 -8.59
C GLY A 69 4.28 7.20 -7.17
N TRP A 70 3.96 8.39 -6.65
CA TRP A 70 4.24 8.74 -5.26
C TRP A 70 3.63 7.77 -4.25
N LEU A 71 2.36 7.40 -4.45
CA LEU A 71 1.66 6.39 -3.67
C LEU A 71 1.40 5.17 -4.55
N ARG A 72 1.64 3.98 -4.02
CA ARG A 72 1.56 2.71 -4.73
C ARG A 72 0.60 1.77 -4.02
N ILE A 73 -0.58 1.54 -4.61
CA ILE A 73 -1.56 0.59 -4.10
C ILE A 73 -1.18 -0.79 -4.62
N LEU A 74 -1.07 -1.76 -3.72
CA LEU A 74 -0.69 -3.13 -4.06
C LEU A 74 -1.86 -3.87 -4.74
N GLY A 75 -1.54 -4.53 -5.84
CA GLY A 75 -2.40 -5.47 -6.55
C GLY A 75 -1.80 -6.88 -6.52
N SER A 76 -1.80 -7.56 -7.65
CA SER A 76 -1.19 -8.90 -7.76
C SER A 76 0.32 -8.89 -8.04
N GLY A 77 0.92 -7.72 -8.17
CA GLY A 77 2.29 -7.58 -8.61
C GLY A 77 2.44 -7.64 -10.14
N SER A 78 3.51 -7.06 -10.64
CA SER A 78 3.90 -7.12 -12.05
C SER A 78 5.35 -6.67 -12.20
N PHE A 79 5.86 -6.63 -13.44
CA PHE A 79 7.22 -6.17 -13.69
C PHE A 79 7.52 -4.76 -13.14
N LYS A 80 6.54 -3.83 -13.20
CA LYS A 80 6.72 -2.44 -12.74
C LYS A 80 6.57 -2.28 -11.21
N LEU A 81 5.78 -3.13 -10.58
CA LEU A 81 5.60 -3.20 -9.13
C LEU A 81 5.68 -4.68 -8.71
N PRO A 82 6.88 -5.22 -8.48
CA PRO A 82 7.08 -6.67 -8.33
C PRO A 82 6.54 -7.27 -7.02
N ARG A 83 5.73 -6.54 -6.27
CA ARG A 83 5.17 -6.92 -4.98
C ARG A 83 3.67 -7.15 -5.11
N GLY A 84 3.24 -8.42 -5.11
CA GLY A 84 1.84 -8.76 -4.89
C GLY A 84 1.44 -8.49 -3.44
N LEU A 85 0.17 -8.21 -3.20
CA LEU A 85 -0.31 -7.85 -1.86
C LEU A 85 -0.05 -8.95 -0.84
N MET A 86 -0.38 -10.20 -1.17
CA MET A 86 -0.18 -11.33 -0.27
C MET A 86 1.29 -11.72 -0.16
N ASP A 87 2.03 -11.73 -1.27
CA ASP A 87 3.48 -12.00 -1.28
C ASP A 87 4.22 -10.97 -0.41
N TRP A 88 3.84 -9.67 -0.48
CA TRP A 88 4.43 -8.61 0.33
C TRP A 88 4.15 -8.76 1.83
N ASN A 89 2.95 -9.22 2.18
CA ASN A 89 2.54 -9.39 3.57
C ASN A 89 3.06 -10.70 4.20
N PHE A 90 3.46 -11.68 3.38
CA PHE A 90 4.03 -12.92 3.89
C PHE A 90 5.27 -12.65 4.75
N SER A 91 5.37 -13.29 5.89
CA SER A 91 6.37 -13.06 6.95
C SER A 91 6.34 -11.69 7.64
N LYS A 92 5.46 -10.77 7.22
CA LYS A 92 5.27 -9.46 7.87
C LYS A 92 4.03 -9.43 8.76
N SER A 93 2.91 -9.86 8.24
CA SER A 93 1.63 -9.85 8.95
C SER A 93 0.99 -11.23 9.09
N PHE A 94 1.45 -12.23 8.35
CA PHE A 94 1.07 -13.63 8.47
C PHE A 94 2.21 -14.55 8.02
N ASN A 95 2.18 -15.83 8.45
CA ASN A 95 3.23 -16.81 8.17
C ASN A 95 2.74 -18.03 7.39
N GLN A 96 1.44 -18.29 7.37
CA GLN A 96 0.85 -19.43 6.67
C GLN A 96 -0.47 -19.02 6.00
N SER A 97 -0.80 -19.72 4.92
CA SER A 97 -2.09 -19.54 4.26
C SER A 97 -3.24 -19.86 5.23
N GLY A 98 -4.22 -18.96 5.30
CA GLY A 98 -5.36 -19.07 6.22
C GLY A 98 -5.19 -18.38 7.56
N ASP A 99 -4.00 -17.87 7.87
CA ASP A 99 -3.83 -16.97 9.01
C ASP A 99 -4.74 -15.75 8.86
N LYS A 100 -5.23 -15.24 9.99
CA LYS A 100 -5.94 -13.96 10.03
C LYS A 100 -4.95 -12.88 10.45
N PRO A 101 -4.41 -12.10 9.52
CA PRO A 101 -3.41 -11.09 9.83
C PRO A 101 -4.00 -10.03 10.75
N LYS A 102 -3.23 -9.59 11.73
CA LYS A 102 -3.61 -8.51 12.64
C LYS A 102 -3.51 -7.12 11.98
N TYR A 103 -2.86 -7.03 10.86
CA TYR A 103 -2.88 -5.92 9.90
C TYR A 103 -2.55 -6.46 8.51
N LEU A 104 -2.88 -5.69 7.47
CA LEU A 104 -2.56 -6.04 6.09
C LEU A 104 -2.05 -4.81 5.36
N LEU A 105 -0.79 -4.79 4.98
CA LEU A 105 -0.19 -3.72 4.19
C LEU A 105 -0.86 -3.70 2.80
N VAL A 106 -1.49 -2.60 2.45
CA VAL A 106 -2.27 -2.46 1.22
C VAL A 106 -1.68 -1.46 0.23
N ALA A 107 -0.83 -0.57 0.71
CA ALA A 107 -0.14 0.43 -0.10
C ALA A 107 1.10 0.95 0.63
N ASP A 108 1.96 1.63 -0.10
CA ASP A 108 3.10 2.40 0.43
C ASP A 108 3.29 3.69 -0.36
N ASP A 109 4.15 4.56 0.15
CA ASP A 109 4.62 5.72 -0.57
C ASP A 109 6.14 5.69 -0.80
N VAL A 110 6.62 6.56 -1.66
CA VAL A 110 8.04 6.59 -2.06
C VAL A 110 8.98 7.15 -0.99
N ILE A 111 8.46 7.61 0.14
CA ILE A 111 9.25 8.20 1.24
C ILE A 111 9.24 7.37 2.52
N GLY A 112 8.73 6.13 2.47
CA GLY A 112 8.75 5.18 3.59
C GLY A 112 7.51 5.17 4.46
N GLY A 113 6.42 5.75 3.99
CA GLY A 113 5.11 5.57 4.60
C GLY A 113 4.47 4.26 4.14
N TYR A 114 3.72 3.62 5.04
CA TYR A 114 2.99 2.40 4.77
C TYR A 114 1.52 2.56 5.13
N PHE A 115 0.62 2.04 4.29
CA PHE A 115 -0.81 2.00 4.57
C PHE A 115 -1.22 0.56 4.86
N ALA A 116 -1.88 0.36 5.99
CA ALA A 116 -2.33 -0.96 6.40
C ALA A 116 -3.80 -0.97 6.83
N LEU A 117 -4.50 -2.02 6.45
CA LEU A 117 -5.83 -2.34 6.97
C LEU A 117 -5.66 -2.96 8.36
N ASN A 118 -6.26 -2.36 9.37
CA ASN A 118 -6.16 -2.83 10.74
C ASN A 118 -7.01 -4.09 10.98
N GLY A 119 -6.35 -5.18 11.37
CA GLY A 119 -6.96 -6.43 11.83
C GLY A 119 -6.94 -6.58 13.35
N GLY A 120 -6.53 -5.54 14.10
CA GLY A 120 -6.55 -5.49 15.57
C GLY A 120 -5.23 -5.20 16.26
N SER A 121 -4.14 -4.91 15.53
CA SER A 121 -2.84 -4.58 16.16
C SER A 121 -2.39 -3.13 15.97
N LEU A 122 -3.11 -2.33 15.17
CA LEU A 122 -2.70 -0.95 14.89
C LEU A 122 -3.47 0.10 15.71
N GLY A 123 -4.54 -0.31 16.39
CA GLY A 123 -5.39 0.54 17.20
C GLY A 123 -6.82 0.00 17.29
N ASP A 124 -7.73 0.76 17.88
CA ASP A 124 -9.08 0.32 18.22
C ASP A 124 -10.02 0.17 17.01
N ASN A 125 -9.78 0.90 15.92
CA ASN A 125 -10.68 0.93 14.77
C ASN A 125 -10.38 -0.22 13.79
N LEU A 126 -11.04 -1.37 14.02
CA LEU A 126 -10.94 -2.54 13.14
C LEU A 126 -11.46 -2.26 11.73
N GLY A 127 -10.79 -2.82 10.72
CA GLY A 127 -11.19 -2.68 9.32
C GLY A 127 -10.96 -1.28 8.74
N LYS A 128 -10.23 -0.42 9.47
CA LYS A 128 -9.83 0.90 9.00
C LYS A 128 -8.39 0.92 8.52
N ILE A 129 -8.09 1.85 7.65
CA ILE A 129 -6.74 2.10 7.15
C ILE A 129 -5.98 2.97 8.13
N TYR A 130 -4.80 2.50 8.48
CA TYR A 130 -3.80 3.24 9.24
C TYR A 130 -2.63 3.59 8.34
N TYR A 131 -2.01 4.73 8.59
CA TYR A 131 -0.80 5.20 7.91
C TYR A 131 0.36 5.22 8.89
N PHE A 132 1.42 4.47 8.60
CA PHE A 132 2.71 4.58 9.26
C PHE A 132 3.47 5.76 8.67
N SER A 133 3.71 6.78 9.48
CA SER A 133 4.31 8.01 9.02
C SER A 133 5.83 8.00 9.19
N PRO A 134 6.62 8.30 8.14
CA PRO A 134 8.07 8.42 8.27
C PRO A 134 8.51 9.66 9.07
N LYS A 135 7.56 10.56 9.44
CA LYS A 135 7.86 11.79 10.21
C LYS A 135 7.95 11.55 11.71
N ASP A 136 7.30 10.52 12.22
CA ASP A 136 7.22 10.23 13.65
C ASP A 136 7.27 8.73 13.97
N LEU A 137 7.37 7.89 12.96
CA LEU A 137 7.47 6.43 13.04
C LEU A 137 6.32 5.80 13.83
N THR A 138 5.11 6.36 13.68
CA THR A 138 3.90 5.88 14.35
C THR A 138 2.76 5.59 13.37
N TRP A 139 1.83 4.74 13.77
CA TRP A 139 0.61 4.46 13.03
C TRP A 139 -0.48 5.48 13.37
N HIS A 140 -1.03 6.13 12.35
CA HIS A 140 -2.12 7.09 12.44
C HIS A 140 -3.38 6.50 11.84
N ASP A 141 -4.47 6.47 12.59
CA ASP A 141 -5.78 6.07 12.09
C ASP A 141 -6.32 7.12 11.10
N LEU A 142 -6.52 6.72 9.86
CA LEU A 142 -7.14 7.59 8.84
C LEU A 142 -8.68 7.52 8.88
N ASN A 143 -9.24 6.60 9.64
CA ASN A 143 -10.67 6.32 9.73
C ASN A 143 -11.32 5.98 8.37
N PHE A 144 -10.56 5.54 7.39
CA PHE A 144 -11.03 5.09 6.09
C PHE A 144 -11.27 3.57 6.10
N THR A 145 -12.37 3.11 5.50
CA THR A 145 -12.42 1.75 4.97
C THR A 145 -11.49 1.63 3.76
N TYR A 146 -11.21 0.41 3.27
CA TYR A 146 -10.44 0.25 2.04
C TYR A 146 -11.10 0.97 0.84
N THR A 147 -12.43 0.99 0.77
CA THR A 147 -13.18 1.71 -0.26
C THR A 147 -13.00 3.22 -0.15
N ASP A 148 -13.07 3.77 1.07
CA ASP A 148 -12.84 5.20 1.32
C ASP A 148 -11.40 5.57 0.98
N PHE A 149 -10.44 4.70 1.29
CA PHE A 149 -9.03 4.87 0.94
C PHE A 149 -8.83 4.93 -0.58
N LEU A 150 -9.41 4.00 -1.35
CA LEU A 150 -9.37 4.08 -2.82
C LEU A 150 -9.99 5.39 -3.33
N ALA A 151 -11.15 5.77 -2.84
CA ALA A 151 -11.80 7.01 -3.25
C ALA A 151 -10.96 8.25 -2.91
N TRP A 152 -10.32 8.25 -1.73
CA TRP A 152 -9.41 9.32 -1.31
C TRP A 152 -8.15 9.37 -2.19
N THR A 153 -7.50 8.25 -2.49
CA THR A 153 -6.31 8.25 -3.35
C THR A 153 -6.62 8.75 -4.76
N LEU A 154 -7.82 8.49 -5.26
CA LEU A 154 -8.26 8.93 -6.59
C LEU A 154 -8.65 10.42 -6.64
N ASN A 155 -9.27 10.95 -5.58
CA ASN A 155 -9.92 12.26 -5.63
C ASN A 155 -9.58 13.20 -4.47
N GLY A 156 -8.90 12.71 -3.43
CA GLY A 156 -8.51 13.51 -2.26
C GLY A 156 -7.34 14.44 -2.56
N ASP A 157 -7.06 15.29 -1.61
CA ASP A 157 -5.95 16.23 -1.66
C ASP A 157 -4.65 15.55 -1.20
N ILE A 158 -3.98 14.86 -2.14
CA ILE A 158 -2.70 14.19 -1.90
C ILE A 158 -1.60 15.20 -1.59
N GLU A 159 -1.65 16.38 -2.22
CA GLU A 159 -0.66 17.43 -1.96
C GLU A 159 -0.75 17.98 -0.54
N ALA A 160 -1.95 18.16 -0.02
CA ALA A 160 -2.14 18.57 1.37
C ALA A 160 -1.72 17.48 2.36
N PHE A 161 -1.99 16.20 2.06
CA PHE A 161 -1.58 15.08 2.91
C PHE A 161 -0.06 14.98 3.06
N TYR A 162 0.67 15.16 1.95
CA TYR A 162 2.13 15.14 1.91
C TYR A 162 2.75 16.54 1.93
N GLN A 163 2.05 17.53 2.47
CA GLN A 163 2.52 18.91 2.52
C GLN A 163 3.97 19.01 3.03
N ASN A 164 4.80 19.78 2.31
CA ASN A 164 6.23 19.99 2.57
C ASN A 164 7.13 18.75 2.40
N LEU A 165 6.65 17.69 1.78
CA LEU A 165 7.45 16.49 1.50
C LEU A 165 7.83 16.33 0.03
N PHE A 166 7.22 17.10 -0.86
CA PHE A 166 7.60 17.14 -2.27
C PHE A 166 8.82 18.01 -2.47
N TRP A 167 9.90 17.41 -2.99
CA TRP A 167 11.11 18.14 -3.35
C TRP A 167 11.08 18.62 -4.80
N GLN A 168 11.99 19.51 -5.16
CA GLN A 168 12.10 19.98 -6.55
C GLN A 168 12.41 18.81 -7.50
N ASN A 169 11.65 18.70 -8.60
CA ASN A 169 11.74 17.64 -9.61
C ASN A 169 11.39 16.22 -9.10
N TRP A 170 10.66 16.10 -7.99
CA TRP A 170 10.28 14.82 -7.42
C TRP A 170 9.56 13.88 -8.41
N GLN A 171 8.78 14.42 -9.37
CA GLN A 171 8.06 13.61 -10.35
C GLN A 171 9.00 12.85 -11.29
N GLU A 172 10.08 13.50 -11.73
CA GLU A 172 11.11 12.87 -12.55
C GLU A 172 11.85 11.78 -11.78
N ASP A 173 12.22 12.06 -10.53
CA ASP A 173 12.92 11.11 -9.66
C ASP A 173 12.02 9.88 -9.39
N VAL A 174 10.77 10.10 -9.00
CA VAL A 174 9.80 9.02 -8.71
C VAL A 174 9.49 8.19 -9.97
N LYS A 175 9.43 8.81 -11.14
CA LYS A 175 9.21 8.09 -12.41
C LYS A 175 10.33 7.11 -12.75
N GLN A 176 11.55 7.38 -12.31
CA GLN A 176 12.72 6.53 -12.54
C GLN A 176 12.91 5.49 -11.44
N LEU A 177 12.24 5.67 -10.30
CA LEU A 177 12.36 4.79 -9.16
C LEU A 177 11.77 3.41 -9.46
N ASP A 178 12.53 2.36 -9.20
CA ASP A 178 12.05 0.98 -9.26
C ASP A 178 10.94 0.72 -8.23
N GLY A 179 9.95 -0.11 -8.59
CA GLY A 179 8.81 -0.40 -7.72
C GLY A 179 9.15 -1.06 -6.37
N ASN A 180 10.36 -1.61 -6.23
CA ASN A 180 10.89 -2.16 -4.97
C ASN A 180 11.78 -1.19 -4.21
N HIS A 181 11.88 0.07 -4.66
CA HIS A 181 12.71 1.08 -4.02
C HIS A 181 11.90 2.28 -3.54
N MET A 182 12.49 3.00 -2.62
CA MET A 182 11.96 4.22 -2.03
C MET A 182 13.11 5.21 -1.76
N ILE A 183 12.79 6.43 -1.40
CA ILE A 183 13.74 7.48 -1.08
C ILE A 183 13.80 7.67 0.44
N VAL A 184 14.98 7.61 1.00
CA VAL A 184 15.26 8.04 2.37
C VAL A 184 16.01 9.35 2.37
N PHE A 185 15.89 10.09 3.45
CA PHE A 185 16.45 11.43 3.62
C PHE A 185 17.53 11.45 4.69
N THR A 186 18.51 12.33 4.52
CA THR A 186 19.50 12.65 5.55
C THR A 186 19.55 14.18 5.74
N PRO A 187 19.31 14.71 6.96
CA PRO A 187 18.84 13.99 8.15
C PRO A 187 17.45 13.34 7.95
N GLU A 188 17.13 12.31 8.74
CA GLU A 188 15.84 11.61 8.64
C GLU A 188 14.65 12.51 8.99
N LEU A 189 13.48 12.22 8.38
CA LEU A 189 12.25 13.00 8.61
C LEU A 189 11.76 12.92 10.06
N SER A 190 12.04 11.79 10.73
CA SER A 190 11.68 11.55 12.12
C SER A 190 12.59 12.28 13.12
N GLU A 191 13.86 12.45 12.78
CA GLU A 191 14.88 13.02 13.67
C GLU A 191 14.93 14.56 13.61
N ASP A 192 14.83 15.11 12.41
CA ASP A 192 14.91 16.56 12.20
C ASP A 192 13.65 17.07 11.48
N LYS A 193 12.87 17.88 12.18
CA LYS A 193 11.63 18.50 11.67
C LYS A 193 11.85 19.90 11.09
N THR A 194 13.07 20.42 11.15
CA THR A 194 13.39 21.82 10.82
C THR A 194 14.02 21.98 9.44
N THR A 195 14.81 21.00 9.00
CA THR A 195 15.45 21.01 7.67
C THR A 195 14.40 20.84 6.58
N GLU A 196 14.35 21.79 5.64
CA GLU A 196 13.44 21.71 4.49
C GLU A 196 13.78 20.53 3.59
N ILE A 197 12.76 19.98 2.92
CA ILE A 197 12.90 18.77 2.09
C ILE A 197 13.94 18.91 0.98
N ASN A 198 14.07 20.10 0.40
CA ASN A 198 15.06 20.37 -0.66
C ASN A 198 16.52 20.45 -0.17
N GLN A 199 16.72 20.63 1.12
CA GLN A 199 18.05 20.72 1.74
C GLN A 199 18.55 19.35 2.22
N ARG A 200 17.68 18.32 2.21
CA ARG A 200 18.04 16.96 2.62
C ARG A 200 18.73 16.23 1.49
N GLU A 201 19.73 15.47 1.82
CA GLU A 201 20.26 14.46 0.90
C GLU A 201 19.24 13.35 0.71
N ARG A 202 19.13 12.83 -0.51
CA ARG A 202 18.21 11.76 -0.89
C ARG A 202 19.00 10.54 -1.35
N ARG A 203 18.56 9.38 -0.90
CA ARG A 203 19.15 8.11 -1.30
C ARG A 203 18.06 7.10 -1.57
N GLU A 204 18.18 6.41 -2.69
CA GLU A 204 17.34 5.26 -3.02
C GLU A 204 17.73 4.06 -2.15
N VAL A 205 16.73 3.38 -1.59
CA VAL A 205 16.89 2.16 -0.81
C VAL A 205 15.83 1.13 -1.18
N ASN A 206 16.16 -0.14 -1.02
CA ASN A 206 15.18 -1.21 -1.19
C ASN A 206 14.12 -1.13 -0.08
N ILE A 207 12.84 -1.19 -0.47
CA ILE A 207 11.71 -1.00 0.45
C ILE A 207 11.61 -2.10 1.50
N GLU A 208 11.98 -3.34 1.18
CA GLU A 208 11.98 -4.44 2.14
C GLU A 208 13.07 -4.26 3.19
N THR A 209 14.25 -3.80 2.77
CA THR A 209 15.33 -3.44 3.69
C THR A 209 14.91 -2.32 4.63
N HIS A 210 14.24 -1.29 4.09
CA HIS A 210 13.71 -0.19 4.90
C HIS A 210 12.62 -0.66 5.86
N TYR A 211 11.66 -1.45 5.39
CA TYR A 211 10.61 -2.01 6.24
C TYR A 211 11.20 -2.82 7.40
N ASN A 212 12.17 -3.67 7.11
CA ASN A 212 12.84 -4.49 8.13
C ASN A 212 13.63 -3.67 9.15
N ALA A 213 14.21 -2.55 8.73
CA ALA A 213 14.90 -1.62 9.63
C ALA A 213 13.92 -0.78 10.49
N SER A 214 12.77 -0.40 9.92
CA SER A 214 11.75 0.40 10.61
C SER A 214 10.97 -0.40 11.67
N PHE A 215 10.88 -1.74 11.48
CA PHE A 215 10.17 -2.63 12.39
C PHE A 215 11.10 -3.73 12.89
N THR A 216 11.42 -3.74 14.18
CA THR A 216 12.16 -4.82 14.80
C THR A 216 11.34 -6.11 14.77
N GLU A 217 11.97 -7.27 14.89
CA GLU A 217 11.25 -8.55 14.99
C GLU A 217 10.23 -8.54 16.14
N GLN A 218 10.60 -7.92 17.26
CA GLN A 218 9.72 -7.80 18.43
C GLN A 218 8.51 -6.91 18.11
N ASP A 219 8.69 -5.81 17.42
CA ASP A 219 7.62 -4.90 17.02
C ASP A 219 6.69 -5.58 16.01
N LYS A 220 7.22 -6.35 15.08
CA LYS A 220 6.43 -7.14 14.11
C LYS A 220 5.54 -8.16 14.85
N PHE A 221 6.09 -8.89 15.81
CA PHE A 221 5.31 -9.83 16.60
C PHE A 221 4.28 -9.13 17.49
N ALA A 222 4.63 -8.03 18.14
CA ALA A 222 3.70 -7.25 18.93
C ALA A 222 2.52 -6.75 18.09
N GLN A 223 2.78 -6.20 16.89
CA GLN A 223 1.74 -5.74 15.96
C GLN A 223 0.92 -6.90 15.37
N ALA A 224 1.56 -8.03 15.04
CA ALA A 224 0.87 -9.19 14.46
C ALA A 224 0.04 -9.99 15.49
N TYR A 225 0.45 -10.04 16.75
CA TYR A 225 -0.10 -10.91 17.79
C TYR A 225 -0.50 -10.18 19.07
N SER A 226 -0.59 -8.85 19.08
CA SER A 226 -1.08 -8.13 20.25
C SER A 226 -2.46 -8.65 20.62
N VAL A 227 -2.52 -9.36 21.74
CA VAL A 227 -3.73 -9.90 22.33
C VAL A 227 -4.38 -8.78 23.14
N ALA A 228 -5.69 -8.69 23.03
CA ALA A 228 -6.52 -7.82 23.84
C ALA A 228 -6.39 -8.14 25.33
#